data_c0dfc279b1132859c07d3d5c58961285
#
_entry.id   c0dfc279b1132859c07d3d5c58961285
#
_cell.length_a   1.000
_cell.length_b   1.000
_cell.length_c   1.000
_cell.angle_alpha   90.00
_cell.angle_beta   90.00
_cell.angle_gamma   90.00
#
_symmetry.space_group_name_H-M   'P 1'
#
loop_
_entity.id
_entity.type
_entity.pdbx_description
1 polymer ?
#
loop_
_entity_poly.entity_id
_entity_poly.type
_entity_poly.pdbx_seq_one_letter_code
_entity_poly.pdbx_strand_id
1 'polypeptide(L)'
;MILCSKKTYRAMLFMITALLLSSCASLSPNGVGRIKHYGFADEAVPEEFNGYKIAFISDIHYPSLFNRKRLEKLTGRLRKESPDLLLLGGDYVTSEIYLNELFDSLSAVNPKDGIYAVFGNHERRYKDAALQTMHDFDVNLLADTVVTIERVPDVIYLAGVYDSFLYDSLVVQPAELVNDDAFVMLLCHTPDYAERSSTTADLVFSGHTHGGQVSLFGLYTPVKNTQYGNRFLRGMNETTSGASVVTTTGVGTSRRKVRFCVPSEIVIVTLMRR
;
A
#
# COMPACT_ATOMS: atom_id res chain seq x y z
N MET A 1 -36.51 -20.17 30.42
CA MET A 1 -36.40 -18.92 29.65
C MET A 1 -35.75 -17.87 30.56
N ILE A 2 -34.45 -17.63 30.44
CA ILE A 2 -33.70 -16.73 31.35
C ILE A 2 -33.98 -15.29 30.87
N LEU A 3 -34.80 -14.56 31.62
CA LEU A 3 -35.06 -13.13 31.39
C LEU A 3 -33.81 -12.34 31.78
N CYS A 4 -32.97 -12.01 30.80
CA CYS A 4 -31.84 -11.10 31.00
C CYS A 4 -32.39 -9.73 31.40
N SER A 5 -31.98 -9.18 32.54
CA SER A 5 -32.46 -7.89 33.03
C SER A 5 -32.11 -6.77 32.07
N LYS A 6 -32.96 -5.72 31.95
CA LYS A 6 -32.68 -4.54 31.12
C LYS A 6 -31.31 -3.87 31.46
N LYS A 7 -30.87 -3.99 32.71
CA LYS A 7 -29.53 -3.53 33.17
C LYS A 7 -28.40 -4.36 32.58
N THR A 8 -28.55 -5.69 32.56
CA THR A 8 -27.54 -6.60 32.00
C THR A 8 -27.42 -6.42 30.49
N TYR A 9 -28.54 -6.22 29.79
CA TYR A 9 -28.56 -5.95 28.34
C TYR A 9 -27.86 -4.62 28.02
N ARG A 10 -28.15 -3.54 28.79
CA ARG A 10 -27.48 -2.23 28.62
C ARG A 10 -25.98 -2.29 28.92
N ALA A 11 -25.57 -3.02 29.94
CA ALA A 11 -24.15 -3.22 30.27
C ALA A 11 -23.43 -3.99 29.17
N MET A 12 -24.06 -5.03 28.63
CA MET A 12 -23.52 -5.83 27.53
C MET A 12 -23.42 -5.02 26.22
N LEU A 13 -24.44 -4.23 25.91
CA LEU A 13 -24.43 -3.33 24.77
C LEU A 13 -23.34 -2.25 24.90
N PHE A 14 -23.16 -1.67 26.08
CA PHE A 14 -22.11 -0.69 26.38
C PHE A 14 -20.72 -1.32 26.26
N MET A 15 -20.53 -2.54 26.77
CA MET A 15 -19.27 -3.27 26.69
C MET A 15 -18.93 -3.66 25.25
N ILE A 16 -19.93 -4.08 24.47
CA ILE A 16 -19.76 -4.37 23.04
C ILE A 16 -19.41 -3.07 22.28
N THR A 17 -20.09 -1.97 22.57
CA THR A 17 -19.82 -0.67 21.94
C THR A 17 -18.42 -0.16 22.31
N ALA A 18 -17.98 -0.31 23.57
CA ALA A 18 -16.64 0.06 24.01
C ALA A 18 -15.55 -0.81 23.37
N LEU A 19 -15.77 -2.13 23.24
CA LEU A 19 -14.89 -3.06 22.52
C LEU A 19 -14.81 -2.71 21.03
N LEU A 20 -15.91 -2.35 20.40
CA LEU A 20 -15.97 -1.92 19.02
C LEU A 20 -15.20 -0.60 18.79
N LEU A 21 -15.31 0.34 19.71
CA LEU A 21 -14.60 1.62 19.65
C LEU A 21 -13.09 1.47 19.95
N SER A 22 -12.70 0.55 20.82
CA SER A 22 -11.29 0.30 21.15
C SER A 22 -10.53 -0.47 20.05
N SER A 23 -11.22 -1.20 19.19
CA SER A 23 -10.60 -1.97 18.10
C SER A 23 -10.11 -1.10 16.93
N CYS A 24 -10.52 0.17 16.86
CA CYS A 24 -10.14 1.10 15.80
C CYS A 24 -9.03 2.05 16.23
N ALA A 25 -7.77 1.57 16.27
CA ALA A 25 -6.59 2.42 16.45
C ALA A 25 -6.50 3.57 15.43
N SER A 26 -7.20 3.46 14.30
CA SER A 26 -7.33 4.50 13.28
C SER A 26 -8.27 5.65 13.66
N LEU A 27 -9.08 5.50 14.72
CA LEU A 27 -9.90 6.59 15.27
C LEU A 27 -9.09 7.53 16.18
N SER A 28 -7.87 7.13 16.60
CA SER A 28 -6.97 8.05 17.32
C SER A 28 -6.54 9.18 16.38
N PRO A 29 -6.74 10.45 16.74
CA PRO A 29 -6.33 11.60 15.94
C PRO A 29 -4.84 11.59 15.54
N ASN A 30 -4.01 10.89 16.32
CA ASN A 30 -2.57 10.74 16.10
C ASN A 30 -2.15 9.30 15.72
N GLY A 31 -3.09 8.42 15.42
CA GLY A 31 -2.80 7.04 15.02
C GLY A 31 -2.45 6.94 13.54
N VAL A 32 -1.41 6.19 13.18
CA VAL A 32 -1.05 5.88 11.79
C VAL A 32 -1.34 4.44 11.43
N GLY A 33 -2.19 3.78 12.22
CA GLY A 33 -2.52 2.37 12.03
C GLY A 33 -1.48 1.42 12.61
N ARG A 34 -1.47 0.20 12.09
CA ARG A 34 -0.55 -0.88 12.48
C ARG A 34 0.54 -1.05 11.43
N ILE A 35 1.65 -1.61 11.86
CA ILE A 35 2.67 -2.13 10.95
C ILE A 35 2.33 -3.60 10.72
N LYS A 36 2.29 -4.02 9.46
CA LYS A 36 2.05 -5.40 9.08
C LYS A 36 3.28 -5.94 8.36
N HIS A 37 3.83 -7.00 8.91
CA HIS A 37 4.99 -7.68 8.35
C HIS A 37 4.55 -8.90 7.56
N TYR A 38 5.14 -9.07 6.37
CA TYR A 38 5.05 -10.24 5.53
C TYR A 38 6.44 -10.76 5.24
N GLY A 39 6.63 -12.07 5.28
CA GLY A 39 7.78 -12.74 4.67
C GLY A 39 7.36 -13.20 3.27
N PHE A 40 8.14 -12.86 2.27
CA PHE A 40 8.02 -13.40 0.92
C PHE A 40 9.21 -14.30 0.65
N ALA A 41 8.97 -15.61 0.52
CA ALA A 41 10.01 -16.60 0.35
C ALA A 41 9.90 -17.27 -1.02
N ASP A 42 10.94 -17.11 -1.86
CA ASP A 42 10.98 -17.63 -3.21
C ASP A 42 12.40 -18.02 -3.61
N GLU A 43 12.54 -19.01 -4.52
CA GLU A 43 13.83 -19.43 -5.09
C GLU A 43 14.41 -18.37 -6.04
N ALA A 44 13.56 -17.58 -6.68
CA ALA A 44 13.96 -16.47 -7.55
C ALA A 44 14.58 -15.29 -6.80
N VAL A 45 14.37 -15.18 -5.46
CA VAL A 45 15.01 -14.12 -4.66
C VAL A 45 16.51 -14.36 -4.64
N PRO A 46 17.36 -13.42 -5.16
CA PRO A 46 18.80 -13.60 -5.16
C PRO A 46 19.39 -13.58 -3.74
N GLU A 47 20.55 -14.19 -3.55
CA GLU A 47 21.21 -14.39 -2.24
C GLU A 47 21.45 -13.07 -1.50
N GLU A 48 21.97 -12.06 -2.21
CA GLU A 48 22.29 -10.74 -1.64
C GLU A 48 21.04 -9.93 -1.23
N PHE A 49 19.85 -10.40 -1.63
CA PHE A 49 18.56 -9.84 -1.24
C PHE A 49 17.84 -10.63 -0.14
N ASN A 50 18.48 -11.68 0.40
CA ASN A 50 17.93 -12.40 1.55
C ASN A 50 17.91 -11.49 2.79
N GLY A 51 16.71 -11.24 3.35
CA GLY A 51 16.50 -10.29 4.44
C GLY A 51 16.22 -8.86 3.99
N TYR A 52 16.13 -8.57 2.68
CA TYR A 52 15.85 -7.26 2.12
C TYR A 52 14.47 -6.76 2.55
N LYS A 53 14.41 -5.55 3.10
CA LYS A 53 13.18 -4.96 3.65
C LYS A 53 12.59 -3.90 2.73
N ILE A 54 11.37 -4.11 2.33
CA ILE A 54 10.57 -3.19 1.53
C ILE A 54 9.47 -2.61 2.40
N ALA A 55 9.46 -1.29 2.59
CA ALA A 55 8.31 -0.60 3.16
C ALA A 55 7.36 -0.19 2.04
N PHE A 56 6.08 -0.44 2.22
CA PHE A 56 5.05 -0.05 1.27
C PHE A 56 3.91 0.70 1.95
N ILE A 57 3.58 1.87 1.42
CA ILE A 57 2.45 2.70 1.82
C ILE A 57 1.70 3.22 0.61
N SER A 58 0.39 3.39 0.72
CA SER A 58 -0.49 3.91 -0.33
C SER A 58 -1.68 4.63 0.27
N ASP A 59 -2.43 5.36 -0.56
CA ASP A 59 -3.71 5.94 -0.21
C ASP A 59 -3.63 6.86 1.03
N ILE A 60 -2.67 7.77 1.02
CA ILE A 60 -2.42 8.70 2.13
C ILE A 60 -3.52 9.73 2.21
N HIS A 61 -3.95 10.28 1.05
CA HIS A 61 -4.95 11.33 0.93
C HIS A 61 -4.71 12.49 1.92
N TYR A 62 -3.46 12.96 1.97
CA TYR A 62 -3.10 14.05 2.87
C TYR A 62 -3.79 15.35 2.47
N PRO A 63 -4.32 16.20 3.40
CA PRO A 63 -4.33 16.03 4.85
C PRO A 63 -5.62 15.42 5.42
N SER A 64 -6.46 14.76 4.67
CA SER A 64 -7.79 14.22 5.03
C SER A 64 -7.96 13.85 6.51
N LEU A 65 -7.73 12.57 6.89
CA LEU A 65 -7.55 12.15 8.30
C LEU A 65 -6.11 12.35 8.79
N PHE A 66 -5.18 12.58 7.88
CA PHE A 66 -3.78 12.78 8.15
C PHE A 66 -3.51 14.26 8.43
N ASN A 67 -3.32 14.64 9.68
CA ASN A 67 -2.74 15.93 10.03
C ASN A 67 -1.20 15.79 10.09
N ARG A 68 -0.50 16.92 10.21
CA ARG A 68 0.97 16.97 10.29
C ARG A 68 1.54 16.02 11.35
N LYS A 69 0.95 15.95 12.55
CA LYS A 69 1.41 15.04 13.61
C LYS A 69 1.31 13.57 13.23
N ARG A 70 0.31 13.20 12.45
CA ARG A 70 0.20 11.83 11.91
C ARG A 70 1.24 11.57 10.84
N LEU A 71 1.53 12.56 9.99
CA LEU A 71 2.57 12.46 8.97
C LEU A 71 3.95 12.28 9.63
N GLU A 72 4.30 13.09 10.61
CA GLU A 72 5.53 12.96 11.40
C GLU A 72 5.64 11.59 12.07
N LYS A 73 4.53 11.07 12.59
CA LYS A 73 4.48 9.74 13.19
C LYS A 73 4.61 8.61 12.16
N LEU A 74 4.05 8.78 10.97
CA LEU A 74 4.19 7.85 9.86
C LEU A 74 5.67 7.73 9.47
N THR A 75 6.31 8.85 9.17
CA THR A 75 7.73 8.88 8.77
C THR A 75 8.64 8.39 9.88
N GLY A 76 8.34 8.74 11.15
CA GLY A 76 9.07 8.22 12.32
C GLY A 76 8.96 6.70 12.47
N ARG A 77 7.81 6.09 12.14
CA ARG A 77 7.65 4.63 12.14
C ARG A 77 8.38 3.97 10.99
N LEU A 78 8.27 4.53 9.78
CA LEU A 78 9.00 4.04 8.60
C LEU A 78 10.51 4.02 8.88
N ARG A 79 11.07 5.09 9.44
CA ARG A 79 12.50 5.14 9.82
C ARG A 79 12.89 4.07 10.85
N LYS A 80 12.02 3.78 11.81
CA LYS A 80 12.29 2.71 12.81
C LYS A 80 12.34 1.32 12.21
N GLU A 81 11.58 1.07 11.16
CA GLU A 81 11.64 -0.21 10.43
C GLU A 81 12.93 -0.34 9.62
N SER A 82 13.62 0.78 9.35
CA SER A 82 14.87 0.82 8.58
C SER A 82 14.74 0.04 7.26
N PRO A 83 13.80 0.42 6.39
CA PRO A 83 13.63 -0.28 5.13
C PRO A 83 14.80 -0.01 4.20
N ASP A 84 15.14 -0.98 3.37
CA ASP A 84 16.09 -0.80 2.28
C ASP A 84 15.46 -0.01 1.14
N LEU A 85 14.17 -0.20 0.89
CA LEU A 85 13.39 0.40 -0.18
C LEU A 85 12.04 0.93 0.35
N LEU A 86 11.61 2.11 -0.13
CA LEU A 86 10.26 2.63 0.14
C LEU A 86 9.45 2.71 -1.15
N LEU A 87 8.32 2.00 -1.18
CA LEU A 87 7.36 2.02 -2.27
C LEU A 87 6.13 2.86 -1.90
N LEU A 88 5.72 3.74 -2.83
CA LEU A 88 4.58 4.64 -2.71
C LEU A 88 3.53 4.29 -3.77
N GLY A 89 2.39 3.77 -3.33
CA GLY A 89 1.38 3.17 -4.20
C GLY A 89 0.30 4.11 -4.76
N GLY A 90 0.50 5.43 -4.73
CA GLY A 90 -0.47 6.40 -5.28
C GLY A 90 -1.48 6.95 -4.27
N ASP A 91 -2.32 7.86 -4.75
CA ASP A 91 -3.35 8.58 -3.99
C ASP A 91 -2.77 9.35 -2.79
N TYR A 92 -1.85 10.28 -3.09
CA TYR A 92 -1.01 10.96 -2.11
C TYR A 92 -1.73 12.07 -1.35
N VAL A 93 -2.34 13.01 -2.06
CA VAL A 93 -2.93 14.21 -1.47
C VAL A 93 -4.36 14.46 -1.95
N THR A 94 -5.11 15.26 -1.20
CA THR A 94 -6.45 15.71 -1.59
C THR A 94 -6.42 16.98 -2.47
N SER A 95 -5.29 17.69 -2.49
CA SER A 95 -5.02 18.88 -3.29
C SER A 95 -3.53 19.05 -3.49
N GLU A 96 -3.12 19.56 -4.65
CA GLU A 96 -1.73 19.77 -5.04
C GLU A 96 -0.92 20.64 -4.06
N ILE A 97 -1.57 21.59 -3.37
CA ILE A 97 -0.91 22.48 -2.40
C ILE A 97 -0.21 21.73 -1.24
N TYR A 98 -0.54 20.46 -1.03
CA TYR A 98 0.02 19.62 0.03
C TYR A 98 1.14 18.68 -0.44
N LEU A 99 1.47 18.68 -1.74
CA LEU A 99 2.49 17.81 -2.31
C LEU A 99 3.86 18.03 -1.65
N ASN A 100 4.31 19.29 -1.59
CA ASN A 100 5.61 19.62 -1.02
C ASN A 100 5.73 19.18 0.45
N GLU A 101 4.72 19.46 1.28
CA GLU A 101 4.77 19.06 2.70
C GLU A 101 4.80 17.53 2.87
N LEU A 102 4.05 16.82 2.02
CA LEU A 102 4.03 15.36 2.05
C LEU A 102 5.36 14.76 1.63
N PHE A 103 5.88 15.15 0.46
CA PHE A 103 7.09 14.55 -0.11
C PHE A 103 8.36 14.96 0.65
N ASP A 104 8.44 16.19 1.18
CA ASP A 104 9.48 16.59 2.13
C ASP A 104 9.52 15.65 3.35
N SER A 105 8.35 15.35 3.92
CA SER A 105 8.27 14.43 5.05
C SER A 105 8.62 13.00 4.69
N LEU A 106 8.24 12.51 3.51
CA LEU A 106 8.52 11.14 3.07
C LEU A 106 9.99 10.96 2.65
N SER A 107 10.60 11.95 2.00
CA SER A 107 12.02 11.91 1.64
C SER A 107 12.93 11.79 2.86
N ALA A 108 12.51 12.38 3.99
CA ALA A 108 13.22 12.25 5.27
C ALA A 108 13.27 10.81 5.83
N VAL A 109 12.56 9.83 5.26
CA VAL A 109 12.73 8.41 5.59
C VAL A 109 14.09 7.91 5.16
N ASN A 110 14.57 8.36 4.00
CA ASN A 110 15.90 8.14 3.44
C ASN A 110 16.30 6.65 3.39
N PRO A 111 15.50 5.78 2.72
CA PRO A 111 15.86 4.39 2.56
C PRO A 111 17.10 4.24 1.67
N LYS A 112 17.88 3.18 1.89
CA LYS A 112 19.18 2.98 1.25
C LYS A 112 19.11 2.93 -0.28
N ASP A 113 18.10 2.23 -0.81
CA ASP A 113 17.94 1.99 -2.25
C ASP A 113 16.86 2.90 -2.87
N GLY A 114 16.47 3.97 -2.16
CA GLY A 114 15.63 5.05 -2.66
C GLY A 114 14.13 4.88 -2.45
N ILE A 115 13.40 5.85 -2.97
CA ILE A 115 11.93 5.93 -2.89
C ILE A 115 11.39 5.84 -4.31
N TYR A 116 10.47 4.90 -4.55
CA TYR A 116 9.81 4.71 -5.83
C TYR A 116 8.30 4.82 -5.69
N ALA A 117 7.69 5.41 -6.71
CA ALA A 117 6.28 5.80 -6.68
C ALA A 117 5.56 5.43 -7.98
N VAL A 118 4.25 5.20 -7.89
CA VAL A 118 3.34 5.19 -9.04
C VAL A 118 2.20 6.16 -8.80
N PHE A 119 1.50 6.57 -9.83
CA PHE A 119 0.30 7.38 -9.67
C PHE A 119 -0.91 6.52 -9.31
N GLY A 120 -1.79 7.10 -8.47
CA GLY A 120 -3.16 6.65 -8.30
C GLY A 120 -4.13 7.45 -9.18
N ASN A 121 -5.42 7.23 -8.99
CA ASN A 121 -6.42 7.95 -9.77
C ASN A 121 -6.58 9.42 -9.35
N HIS A 122 -6.14 9.80 -8.17
CA HIS A 122 -6.21 11.19 -7.70
C HIS A 122 -5.18 12.09 -8.37
N GLU A 123 -3.98 11.58 -8.68
CA GLU A 123 -2.89 12.31 -9.31
C GLU A 123 -3.19 12.79 -10.73
N ARG A 124 -4.17 12.19 -11.42
CA ARG A 124 -4.63 12.65 -12.75
C ARG A 124 -5.02 14.13 -12.78
N ARG A 125 -5.41 14.71 -11.63
CA ARG A 125 -5.88 16.10 -11.52
C ARG A 125 -4.74 17.11 -11.44
N TYR A 126 -3.55 16.69 -10.98
CA TYR A 126 -2.39 17.55 -10.70
C TYR A 126 -1.08 16.84 -11.06
N LYS A 127 -1.13 16.12 -12.17
CA LYS A 127 -0.03 15.29 -12.67
C LYS A 127 1.30 16.02 -12.73
N ASP A 128 1.33 17.19 -13.38
CA ASP A 128 2.56 17.94 -13.62
C ASP A 128 3.15 18.48 -12.32
N ALA A 129 2.30 18.95 -11.40
CA ALA A 129 2.73 19.38 -10.07
C ALA A 129 3.29 18.19 -9.26
N ALA A 130 2.66 17.02 -9.35
CA ALA A 130 3.15 15.82 -8.67
C ALA A 130 4.50 15.35 -9.23
N LEU A 131 4.67 15.34 -10.56
CA LEU A 131 5.94 15.02 -11.22
C LEU A 131 7.07 15.93 -10.77
N GLN A 132 6.85 17.26 -10.81
CA GLN A 132 7.83 18.22 -10.39
C GLN A 132 8.21 18.04 -8.92
N THR A 133 7.20 17.89 -8.04
CA THR A 133 7.47 17.72 -6.60
C THR A 133 8.21 16.42 -6.31
N MET A 134 7.86 15.30 -6.96
CA MET A 134 8.59 14.04 -6.81
C MET A 134 10.06 14.20 -7.21
N HIS A 135 10.32 14.85 -8.32
CA HIS A 135 11.68 15.15 -8.77
C HIS A 135 12.45 16.01 -7.74
N ASP A 136 11.82 17.05 -7.18
CA ASP A 136 12.44 17.97 -6.21
C ASP A 136 12.81 17.29 -4.89
N PHE A 137 12.16 16.18 -4.55
CA PHE A 137 12.39 15.39 -3.33
C PHE A 137 13.01 14.01 -3.57
N ASP A 138 13.64 13.78 -4.71
CA ASP A 138 14.31 12.52 -5.07
C ASP A 138 13.40 11.29 -4.97
N VAL A 139 12.12 11.43 -5.35
CA VAL A 139 11.17 10.33 -5.47
C VAL A 139 11.05 9.91 -6.92
N ASN A 140 11.43 8.67 -7.21
CA ASN A 140 11.47 8.12 -8.56
C ASN A 140 10.07 7.64 -8.99
N LEU A 141 9.43 8.35 -9.93
CA LEU A 141 8.18 7.89 -10.52
C LEU A 141 8.44 6.77 -11.52
N LEU A 142 7.76 5.66 -11.34
CA LEU A 142 7.73 4.56 -12.30
C LEU A 142 6.52 4.75 -13.23
N ALA A 143 6.81 5.06 -14.48
CA ALA A 143 5.80 5.37 -15.49
C ALA A 143 5.93 4.41 -16.69
N ASP A 144 5.37 3.21 -16.56
CA ASP A 144 5.49 2.08 -17.49
C ASP A 144 6.98 1.74 -17.75
N THR A 145 7.75 1.68 -16.67
CA THR A 145 9.19 1.50 -16.70
C THR A 145 9.63 0.41 -15.74
N VAL A 146 10.84 -0.11 -16.00
CA VAL A 146 11.56 -1.03 -15.12
C VAL A 146 12.85 -0.37 -14.69
N VAL A 147 13.19 -0.50 -13.42
CA VAL A 147 14.48 -0.10 -12.86
C VAL A 147 15.15 -1.31 -12.21
N THR A 148 16.48 -1.27 -12.14
CA THR A 148 17.29 -2.27 -11.46
C THR A 148 17.68 -1.77 -10.08
N ILE A 149 17.67 -2.66 -9.09
CA ILE A 149 18.23 -2.45 -7.76
C ILE A 149 19.38 -3.43 -7.62
N GLU A 150 20.59 -2.93 -7.42
CA GLU A 150 21.82 -3.73 -7.49
C GLU A 150 22.40 -3.97 -6.10
N ARG A 151 22.77 -5.22 -5.84
CA ARG A 151 23.62 -5.67 -4.72
C ARG A 151 24.61 -6.69 -5.27
N VAL A 152 25.75 -6.21 -5.70
CA VAL A 152 26.75 -7.00 -6.42
C VAL A 152 27.07 -8.32 -5.68
N PRO A 153 26.98 -9.50 -6.34
CA PRO A 153 26.79 -9.67 -7.81
C PRO A 153 25.32 -9.67 -8.27
N ASP A 154 24.38 -9.60 -7.38
CA ASP A 154 22.95 -9.81 -7.64
C ASP A 154 22.19 -8.52 -8.01
N VAL A 155 21.07 -8.70 -8.70
CA VAL A 155 20.15 -7.63 -9.10
C VAL A 155 18.71 -8.11 -8.97
N ILE A 156 17.81 -7.21 -8.58
CA ILE A 156 16.36 -7.40 -8.67
C ILE A 156 15.76 -6.27 -9.52
N TYR A 157 14.58 -6.52 -10.07
CA TYR A 157 13.90 -5.59 -10.93
C TYR A 157 12.64 -5.03 -10.26
N LEU A 158 12.43 -3.73 -10.41
CA LEU A 158 11.21 -3.07 -9.97
C LEU A 158 10.53 -2.41 -11.16
N ALA A 159 9.42 -3.00 -11.57
CA ALA A 159 8.53 -2.48 -12.60
C ALA A 159 7.45 -1.58 -11.98
N GLY A 160 7.00 -0.56 -12.70
CA GLY A 160 5.88 0.27 -12.24
C GLY A 160 4.96 0.69 -13.37
N VAL A 161 3.67 0.74 -13.08
CA VAL A 161 2.60 1.08 -14.01
C VAL A 161 2.15 2.51 -13.82
N TYR A 162 2.18 3.30 -14.89
CA TYR A 162 1.79 4.71 -14.87
C TYR A 162 0.31 4.90 -14.53
N ASP A 163 -0.58 4.19 -15.22
CA ASP A 163 -2.02 4.22 -14.96
C ASP A 163 -2.62 2.81 -14.97
N SER A 164 -2.69 2.21 -13.80
CA SER A 164 -3.21 0.86 -13.60
C SER A 164 -4.72 0.69 -13.85
N PHE A 165 -5.42 1.77 -14.21
CA PHE A 165 -6.83 1.74 -14.63
C PHE A 165 -7.01 1.68 -16.15
N LEU A 166 -5.96 1.96 -16.92
CA LEU A 166 -5.97 1.76 -18.36
C LEU A 166 -5.77 0.28 -18.65
N TYR A 167 -6.63 -0.27 -19.49
CA TYR A 167 -6.69 -1.70 -19.80
C TYR A 167 -6.54 -1.95 -21.31
N ASP A 168 -5.83 -1.08 -21.98
CA ASP A 168 -5.57 -1.27 -23.39
C ASP A 168 -4.52 -2.38 -23.54
N SER A 169 -4.86 -3.40 -24.33
CA SER A 169 -3.97 -4.51 -24.69
C SER A 169 -2.73 -4.07 -25.51
N LEU A 170 -2.67 -2.80 -25.85
CA LEU A 170 -1.54 -2.19 -26.56
C LEU A 170 -0.48 -1.59 -25.60
N VAL A 171 -0.76 -1.52 -24.29
CA VAL A 171 0.22 -1.03 -23.31
C VAL A 171 1.18 -2.17 -23.00
N VAL A 172 2.45 -1.97 -23.28
CA VAL A 172 3.53 -2.88 -22.90
C VAL A 172 3.51 -3.03 -21.37
N GLN A 173 3.44 -4.27 -20.91
CA GLN A 173 3.50 -4.54 -19.47
C GLN A 173 4.95 -4.43 -19.02
N PRO A 174 5.28 -3.52 -18.08
CA PRO A 174 6.67 -3.29 -17.72
C PRO A 174 7.37 -4.54 -17.19
N ALA A 175 6.67 -5.41 -16.47
CA ALA A 175 7.26 -6.67 -15.97
C ALA A 175 7.69 -7.63 -17.10
N GLU A 176 7.04 -7.60 -18.26
CA GLU A 176 7.39 -8.44 -19.43
C GLU A 176 8.68 -7.98 -20.13
N LEU A 177 9.22 -6.81 -19.77
CA LEU A 177 10.49 -6.31 -20.32
C LEU A 177 11.71 -6.97 -19.64
N VAL A 178 11.50 -7.81 -18.65
CA VAL A 178 12.54 -8.49 -17.88
C VAL A 178 12.59 -9.98 -18.27
N ASN A 179 13.79 -10.56 -18.22
CA ASN A 179 13.99 -11.98 -18.51
C ASN A 179 13.26 -12.88 -17.49
N ASP A 180 12.77 -14.04 -17.94
CA ASP A 180 11.96 -14.99 -17.15
C ASP A 180 12.64 -15.52 -15.87
N ASP A 181 13.97 -15.57 -15.83
CA ASP A 181 14.74 -16.07 -14.67
C ASP A 181 15.04 -14.99 -13.60
N ALA A 182 14.58 -13.74 -13.82
CA ALA A 182 14.88 -12.62 -12.91
C ALA A 182 13.77 -12.44 -11.87
N PHE A 183 14.14 -12.06 -10.65
CA PHE A 183 13.18 -11.65 -9.63
C PHE A 183 12.62 -10.26 -9.95
N VAL A 184 11.31 -10.19 -10.19
CA VAL A 184 10.60 -8.98 -10.60
C VAL A 184 9.54 -8.58 -9.58
N MET A 185 9.65 -7.36 -9.08
CA MET A 185 8.59 -6.70 -8.32
C MET A 185 7.79 -5.77 -9.22
N LEU A 186 6.48 -5.69 -9.01
CA LEU A 186 5.59 -4.77 -9.72
C LEU A 186 4.89 -3.83 -8.73
N LEU A 187 5.01 -2.54 -8.97
CA LEU A 187 4.24 -1.52 -8.26
C LEU A 187 3.12 -1.00 -9.15
N CYS A 188 1.87 -1.16 -8.71
CA CYS A 188 0.70 -0.64 -9.41
C CYS A 188 -0.37 -0.19 -8.41
N HIS A 189 -1.08 0.91 -8.71
CA HIS A 189 -2.03 1.46 -7.75
C HIS A 189 -3.21 0.52 -7.46
N THR A 190 -3.81 -0.10 -8.50
CA THR A 190 -4.94 -1.04 -8.31
C THR A 190 -4.50 -2.49 -8.44
N PRO A 191 -4.93 -3.39 -7.54
CA PRO A 191 -4.60 -4.82 -7.63
C PRO A 191 -5.27 -5.51 -8.83
N ASP A 192 -6.33 -4.94 -9.36
CA ASP A 192 -7.04 -5.47 -10.52
C ASP A 192 -6.14 -5.51 -11.77
N TYR A 193 -5.13 -4.64 -11.84
CA TYR A 193 -4.15 -4.65 -12.92
C TYR A 193 -3.37 -5.97 -12.95
N ALA A 194 -2.85 -6.41 -11.81
CA ALA A 194 -2.04 -7.62 -11.72
C ALA A 194 -2.78 -8.87 -12.25
N GLU A 195 -4.05 -9.02 -11.91
CA GLU A 195 -4.87 -10.15 -12.39
C GLU A 195 -5.19 -10.03 -13.89
N ARG A 196 -5.56 -8.82 -14.35
CA ARG A 196 -5.98 -8.63 -15.75
C ARG A 196 -4.83 -8.69 -16.74
N SER A 197 -3.68 -8.19 -16.33
CA SER A 197 -2.49 -8.21 -17.18
C SER A 197 -1.86 -9.60 -17.24
N SER A 198 -2.30 -10.55 -16.38
CA SER A 198 -1.62 -11.85 -16.22
C SER A 198 -0.12 -11.66 -15.99
N THR A 199 0.22 -10.69 -15.13
CA THR A 199 1.61 -10.24 -14.94
C THR A 199 2.56 -11.42 -14.66
N THR A 200 3.77 -11.31 -15.16
CA THR A 200 4.89 -12.24 -14.91
C THR A 200 5.72 -11.87 -13.68
N ALA A 201 5.37 -10.76 -13.00
CA ALA A 201 6.06 -10.37 -11.78
C ALA A 201 5.84 -11.38 -10.65
N ASP A 202 6.87 -11.62 -9.84
CA ASP A 202 6.83 -12.53 -8.68
C ASP A 202 6.04 -11.92 -7.52
N LEU A 203 6.24 -10.61 -7.28
CA LEU A 203 5.66 -9.90 -6.15
C LEU A 203 5.08 -8.55 -6.58
N VAL A 204 3.80 -8.34 -6.33
CA VAL A 204 3.07 -7.13 -6.69
C VAL A 204 2.67 -6.35 -5.44
N PHE A 205 2.82 -5.03 -5.49
CA PHE A 205 2.38 -4.10 -4.45
C PHE A 205 1.25 -3.23 -4.97
N SER A 206 0.11 -3.20 -4.27
CA SER A 206 -1.07 -2.45 -4.68
C SER A 206 -1.84 -1.82 -3.51
N GLY A 207 -2.51 -0.69 -3.80
CA GLY A 207 -3.37 0.06 -2.89
C GLY A 207 -4.84 0.09 -3.35
N HIS A 208 -5.39 1.31 -3.49
CA HIS A 208 -6.69 1.68 -4.05
C HIS A 208 -7.93 1.18 -3.29
N THR A 209 -7.93 -0.04 -2.81
CA THR A 209 -9.10 -0.68 -2.19
C THR A 209 -9.46 -0.12 -0.82
N HIS A 210 -8.49 0.50 -0.14
CA HIS A 210 -8.58 0.89 1.28
C HIS A 210 -8.98 -0.28 2.21
N GLY A 211 -8.85 -1.54 1.76
CA GLY A 211 -9.41 -2.70 2.43
C GLY A 211 -10.93 -2.65 2.59
N GLY A 212 -11.60 -1.80 1.77
CA GLY A 212 -13.01 -1.46 1.87
C GLY A 212 -13.34 -0.41 2.93
N GLN A 213 -12.35 0.07 3.69
CA GLN A 213 -12.44 1.14 4.71
C GLN A 213 -13.43 0.87 5.86
N VAL A 214 -14.58 0.25 5.56
CA VAL A 214 -15.60 -0.17 6.52
C VAL A 214 -15.91 -1.64 6.29
N SER A 215 -15.80 -2.44 7.34
CA SER A 215 -16.16 -3.85 7.32
C SER A 215 -16.93 -4.22 8.59
N LEU A 216 -17.96 -5.03 8.47
CA LEU A 216 -18.68 -5.59 9.61
C LEU A 216 -17.97 -6.88 10.03
N PHE A 217 -17.04 -6.75 10.99
CA PHE A 217 -16.27 -7.85 11.57
C PHE A 217 -15.49 -8.71 10.56
N GLY A 218 -15.11 -8.15 9.40
CA GLY A 218 -14.47 -8.91 8.34
C GLY A 218 -15.41 -9.77 7.48
N LEU A 219 -16.67 -9.90 7.87
CA LEU A 219 -17.65 -10.74 7.19
C LEU A 219 -18.30 -10.04 5.99
N TYR A 220 -18.57 -8.76 6.11
CA TYR A 220 -19.20 -7.97 5.06
C TYR A 220 -18.53 -6.62 4.88
N THR A 221 -18.17 -6.31 3.64
CA THR A 221 -17.58 -5.03 3.23
C THR A 221 -18.42 -4.46 2.10
N PRO A 222 -19.12 -3.34 2.34
CA PRO A 222 -20.09 -2.80 1.37
C PRO A 222 -19.44 -2.21 0.11
N VAL A 223 -18.22 -1.65 0.23
CA VAL A 223 -17.48 -1.05 -0.89
C VAL A 223 -16.11 -1.71 -0.96
N LYS A 224 -15.74 -2.27 -2.10
CA LYS A 224 -14.49 -3.02 -2.25
C LYS A 224 -13.46 -2.33 -3.12
N ASN A 225 -13.90 -1.50 -4.09
CA ASN A 225 -13.04 -0.85 -5.09
C ASN A 225 -12.12 -1.83 -5.83
N THR A 226 -12.61 -3.04 -6.09
CA THR A 226 -11.97 -4.07 -6.91
C THR A 226 -13.04 -4.92 -7.56
N GLN A 227 -12.78 -5.41 -8.77
CA GLN A 227 -13.70 -6.28 -9.52
C GLN A 227 -13.66 -7.73 -9.03
N TYR A 228 -12.60 -8.09 -8.29
CA TYR A 228 -12.37 -9.46 -7.80
C TYR A 228 -12.88 -9.71 -6.37
N GLY A 229 -13.75 -8.84 -5.88
CA GLY A 229 -14.45 -9.04 -4.61
C GLY A 229 -13.52 -9.00 -3.40
N ASN A 230 -13.47 -10.08 -2.61
CA ASN A 230 -12.62 -10.14 -1.42
C ASN A 230 -11.20 -10.60 -1.73
N ARG A 231 -10.93 -11.19 -2.91
CA ARG A 231 -9.65 -11.78 -3.25
C ARG A 231 -8.51 -10.77 -3.15
N PHE A 232 -8.67 -9.60 -3.76
CA PHE A 232 -7.66 -8.55 -3.72
C PHE A 232 -8.04 -7.36 -2.84
N LEU A 233 -8.97 -7.55 -1.92
CA LEU A 233 -9.42 -6.45 -1.07
C LEU A 233 -8.33 -5.97 -0.12
N ARG A 234 -7.51 -6.89 0.41
CA ARG A 234 -6.41 -6.62 1.33
C ARG A 234 -5.59 -7.89 1.62
N GLY A 235 -4.36 -7.69 2.09
CA GLY A 235 -3.48 -8.78 2.49
C GLY A 235 -2.65 -9.31 1.33
N MET A 236 -2.02 -10.44 1.54
CA MET A 236 -1.25 -11.14 0.51
C MET A 236 -2.15 -12.21 -0.13
N ASN A 237 -2.28 -12.16 -1.43
CA ASN A 237 -3.10 -13.07 -2.23
C ASN A 237 -2.32 -13.41 -3.51
N GLU A 238 -2.84 -14.33 -4.32
CA GLU A 238 -2.18 -14.78 -5.54
C GLU A 238 -3.07 -14.54 -6.75
N THR A 239 -2.49 -14.12 -7.88
CA THR A 239 -3.17 -14.01 -9.16
C THR A 239 -3.42 -15.38 -9.76
N THR A 240 -4.21 -15.44 -10.82
CA THR A 240 -4.41 -16.68 -11.59
C THR A 240 -3.13 -17.09 -12.33
N SER A 241 -2.24 -16.15 -12.64
CA SER A 241 -0.93 -16.39 -13.25
C SER A 241 0.17 -16.80 -12.25
N GLY A 242 -0.11 -16.80 -10.93
CA GLY A 242 0.86 -17.21 -9.90
C GLY A 242 1.59 -16.05 -9.20
N ALA A 243 1.38 -14.80 -9.60
CA ALA A 243 2.01 -13.66 -8.95
C ALA A 243 1.44 -13.41 -7.55
N SER A 244 2.31 -13.18 -6.57
CA SER A 244 1.89 -12.79 -5.21
C SER A 244 1.53 -11.31 -5.14
N VAL A 245 0.33 -10.96 -4.71
CA VAL A 245 -0.16 -9.58 -4.63
C VAL A 245 -0.35 -9.15 -3.18
N VAL A 246 0.37 -8.14 -2.75
CA VAL A 246 0.22 -7.46 -1.46
C VAL A 246 -0.67 -6.24 -1.66
N THR A 247 -1.93 -6.33 -1.23
CA THR A 247 -2.86 -5.21 -1.26
C THR A 247 -2.95 -4.57 0.12
N THR A 248 -2.52 -3.31 0.25
CA THR A 248 -2.61 -2.58 1.52
C THR A 248 -4.01 -2.01 1.75
N THR A 249 -4.37 -1.86 3.03
CA THR A 249 -5.57 -1.10 3.42
C THR A 249 -5.35 0.41 3.34
N GLY A 250 -4.16 0.87 3.00
CA GLY A 250 -3.81 2.28 2.94
C GLY A 250 -3.67 2.95 4.31
N VAL A 251 -3.00 4.09 4.34
CA VAL A 251 -2.77 4.84 5.59
C VAL A 251 -3.80 5.93 5.85
N GLY A 252 -4.41 6.50 4.81
CA GLY A 252 -5.43 7.56 4.89
C GLY A 252 -6.87 7.06 4.79
N THR A 253 -7.74 7.89 4.28
CA THR A 253 -9.15 7.56 3.99
C THR A 253 -9.60 8.24 2.71
N SER A 254 -10.45 7.57 1.95
CA SER A 254 -11.14 8.14 0.77
C SER A 254 -12.59 8.50 1.12
N ARG A 255 -13.13 9.51 0.46
CA ARG A 255 -14.53 10.00 0.54
C ARG A 255 -15.03 10.34 1.95
N ARG A 256 -15.05 9.40 2.88
CA ARG A 256 -15.49 9.57 4.27
C ARG A 256 -14.32 9.39 5.23
N LYS A 257 -14.18 10.30 6.20
CA LYS A 257 -13.12 10.26 7.22
C LYS A 257 -13.40 9.21 8.31
N VAL A 258 -13.77 7.98 7.91
CA VAL A 258 -14.15 6.89 8.83
C VAL A 258 -13.52 5.59 8.37
N ARG A 259 -12.96 4.86 9.32
CA ARG A 259 -12.59 3.44 9.19
C ARG A 259 -13.27 2.63 10.29
N PHE A 260 -13.82 1.49 9.94
CA PHE A 260 -14.45 0.59 10.91
C PHE A 260 -14.03 -0.85 10.65
N CYS A 261 -13.44 -1.51 11.64
CA CYS A 261 -12.84 -2.84 11.55
C CYS A 261 -11.84 -3.05 10.40
N VAL A 262 -11.34 -1.95 9.82
CA VAL A 262 -10.29 -1.93 8.79
C VAL A 262 -9.29 -0.85 9.18
N PRO A 263 -8.34 -1.14 10.07
CA PRO A 263 -7.34 -0.16 10.48
C PRO A 263 -6.44 0.24 9.29
N SER A 264 -5.92 1.47 9.34
CA SER A 264 -4.82 1.88 8.47
C SER A 264 -3.61 0.99 8.70
N GLU A 265 -2.75 0.82 7.69
CA GLU A 265 -1.54 0.03 7.86
C GLU A 265 -0.35 0.58 7.06
N ILE A 266 0.83 0.30 7.59
CA ILE A 266 2.11 0.34 6.90
C ILE A 266 2.47 -1.12 6.64
N VAL A 267 2.84 -1.46 5.43
CA VAL A 267 3.26 -2.81 5.07
C VAL A 267 4.79 -2.87 5.04
N ILE A 268 5.35 -3.91 5.63
CA ILE A 268 6.77 -4.26 5.52
C ILE A 268 6.84 -5.67 4.94
N VAL A 269 7.50 -5.81 3.81
CA VAL A 269 7.80 -7.11 3.21
C VAL A 269 9.28 -7.38 3.36
N THR A 270 9.62 -8.56 3.87
CA THR A 270 11.00 -9.05 3.92
C THR A 270 11.16 -10.16 2.88
N LEU A 271 12.07 -9.96 1.94
CA LEU A 271 12.43 -11.00 0.96
C LEU A 271 13.26 -12.09 1.65
N MET A 272 12.99 -13.33 1.29
CA MET A 272 13.72 -14.49 1.81
C MET A 272 13.99 -15.45 0.66
N ARG A 273 15.24 -15.84 0.50
CA ARG A 273 15.60 -16.92 -0.41
C ARG A 273 15.19 -18.27 0.18
N ARG A 274 14.57 -19.11 -0.63
CA ARG A 274 14.30 -20.52 -0.28
C ARG A 274 15.49 -21.42 -0.55
#